data_e134435cc4db6296e042a35dc1bf7e7f
#
_entry.id   e134435cc4db6296e042a35dc1bf7e7f
#
_cell.length_a   1.000
_cell.length_b   1.000
_cell.length_c   1.000
_cell.angle_alpha   90.00
_cell.angle_beta   90.00
_cell.angle_gamma   90.00
#
_symmetry.space_group_name_H-M   'P 1'
#
loop_
_entity.id
_entity.type
_entity.pdbx_description
1 polymer ?
#
loop_
_entity_poly.entity_id
_entity_poly.type
_entity_poly.pdbx_seq_one_letter_code
_entity_poly.pdbx_strand_id
1 'polypeptide(L)'
;RRSTELPNSRALGSGFVYDVNGHIITNNHVVEDAQKITVTFLDGMSYNAKVIGTDPYTDLAVIKVDADPSLLHPLPIGDSSNLRVGDQIAAIGNPFGLSGSMTSGIVSQLGRLLSTPGTSAFSIPDVIQTDAAINPGNSGGPLLNMKGQVVGINTAIQSATGEFAGIGFAVPSNTISKIVPVLIKEGKYKQPWLGISGTDIDPDLANILGLQDTKGFLVVTVVKDSPAEKAGMHGSSETKEIDGIKYQIGGDVILSIDHKDVRKIDDILIYLQREKKVGDTITLEILREDRVTNFELILEERPSNTQP
;
A
#
# COMPACT_ATOMS: atom_id res chain seq x y z
N ARG A 1 23.61 -4.79 -38.24
CA ARG A 1 23.74 -4.71 -36.75
C ARG A 1 22.69 -5.64 -36.16
N ARG A 2 23.10 -6.76 -35.61
CA ARG A 2 22.22 -7.68 -34.88
C ARG A 2 21.85 -7.00 -33.56
N SER A 3 20.58 -6.74 -33.33
CA SER A 3 20.03 -6.47 -32.01
C SER A 3 20.20 -7.72 -31.18
N THR A 4 21.07 -7.67 -30.18
CA THR A 4 21.13 -8.67 -29.12
C THR A 4 19.89 -8.47 -28.27
N GLU A 5 18.85 -9.28 -28.51
CA GLU A 5 17.76 -9.45 -27.56
C GLU A 5 18.39 -9.98 -26.25
N LEU A 6 18.20 -9.23 -25.17
CA LEU A 6 18.57 -9.67 -23.83
C LEU A 6 17.78 -10.95 -23.52
N PRO A 7 18.41 -11.98 -22.94
CA PRO A 7 17.69 -13.19 -22.58
C PRO A 7 16.59 -12.84 -21.58
N ASN A 8 15.38 -13.42 -21.79
CA ASN A 8 14.17 -13.28 -20.97
C ASN A 8 14.53 -13.24 -19.48
N SER A 9 14.41 -12.07 -18.85
CA SER A 9 14.59 -11.95 -17.42
C SER A 9 13.39 -12.67 -16.75
N ARG A 10 13.67 -13.76 -16.04
CA ARG A 10 12.67 -14.42 -15.21
C ARG A 10 12.55 -13.65 -13.89
N ALA A 11 11.41 -13.04 -13.65
CA ALA A 11 11.02 -12.60 -12.32
C ALA A 11 10.51 -13.80 -11.51
N LEU A 12 10.90 -13.88 -10.24
CA LEU A 12 10.45 -14.89 -9.30
C LEU A 12 9.59 -14.22 -8.23
N GLY A 13 8.47 -14.85 -7.88
CA GLY A 13 7.59 -14.43 -6.80
C GLY A 13 6.89 -15.62 -6.19
N SER A 14 6.09 -15.37 -5.19
CA SER A 14 5.25 -16.32 -4.49
C SER A 14 3.79 -15.93 -4.60
N GLY A 15 2.92 -16.82 -4.19
CA GLY A 15 1.49 -16.60 -4.07
C GLY A 15 0.87 -17.65 -3.17
N PHE A 16 -0.42 -17.53 -2.91
CA PHE A 16 -1.18 -18.56 -2.22
C PHE A 16 -2.60 -18.69 -2.79
N VAL A 17 -3.15 -19.88 -2.68
CA VAL A 17 -4.49 -20.19 -3.17
C VAL A 17 -5.53 -19.45 -2.31
N TYR A 18 -6.37 -18.66 -2.98
CA TYR A 18 -7.44 -17.91 -2.33
C TYR A 18 -8.74 -18.71 -2.24
N ASP A 19 -9.09 -19.41 -3.33
CA ASP A 19 -10.31 -20.22 -3.38
C ASP A 19 -10.15 -21.47 -4.24
N VAL A 20 -11.17 -22.31 -4.17
CA VAL A 20 -11.25 -23.58 -4.95
C VAL A 20 -11.52 -23.37 -6.44
N ASN A 21 -11.74 -22.13 -6.89
CA ASN A 21 -11.93 -21.81 -8.31
C ASN A 21 -10.60 -21.52 -9.02
N GLY A 22 -9.46 -21.66 -8.32
CA GLY A 22 -8.13 -21.46 -8.87
C GLY A 22 -7.64 -20.02 -8.80
N HIS A 23 -8.29 -19.14 -8.03
CA HIS A 23 -7.76 -17.81 -7.77
C HIS A 23 -6.57 -17.89 -6.80
N ILE A 24 -5.50 -17.24 -7.18
CA ILE A 24 -4.25 -17.12 -6.41
C ILE A 24 -3.98 -15.65 -6.20
N ILE A 25 -3.62 -15.30 -4.98
CA ILE A 25 -3.22 -13.94 -4.63
C ILE A 25 -1.70 -13.85 -4.67
N THR A 26 -1.21 -12.74 -5.22
CA THR A 26 0.20 -12.36 -5.28
C THR A 26 0.33 -10.84 -5.27
N ASN A 27 1.55 -10.30 -5.38
CA ASN A 27 1.75 -8.86 -5.55
C ASN A 27 1.57 -8.41 -7.01
N ASN A 28 1.17 -7.14 -7.20
CA ASN A 28 1.09 -6.53 -8.51
C ASN A 28 2.46 -6.49 -9.20
N HIS A 29 3.51 -6.05 -8.51
CA HIS A 29 4.86 -5.97 -9.08
C HIS A 29 5.45 -7.34 -9.52
N VAL A 30 4.91 -8.46 -9.00
CA VAL A 30 5.32 -9.82 -9.43
C VAL A 30 4.77 -10.16 -10.81
N VAL A 31 3.61 -9.62 -11.17
CA VAL A 31 2.89 -9.94 -12.43
C VAL A 31 2.87 -8.79 -13.43
N GLU A 32 3.29 -7.58 -13.00
CA GLU A 32 3.37 -6.40 -13.85
C GLU A 32 4.31 -6.67 -15.02
N ASP A 33 3.89 -6.28 -16.22
CA ASP A 33 4.62 -6.47 -17.50
C ASP A 33 4.95 -7.94 -17.86
N ALA A 34 4.41 -8.91 -17.11
CA ALA A 34 4.65 -10.32 -17.40
C ALA A 34 3.96 -10.76 -18.70
N GLN A 35 4.74 -11.19 -19.70
CA GLN A 35 4.19 -11.76 -20.94
C GLN A 35 3.60 -13.17 -20.71
N LYS A 36 4.13 -13.90 -19.74
CA LYS A 36 3.70 -15.25 -19.36
C LYS A 36 3.90 -15.46 -17.87
N ILE A 37 2.86 -15.99 -17.23
CA ILE A 37 2.88 -16.36 -15.81
C ILE A 37 2.73 -17.88 -15.72
N THR A 38 3.63 -18.50 -14.96
CA THR A 38 3.57 -19.94 -14.63
C THR A 38 3.55 -20.08 -13.11
N VAL A 39 2.57 -20.80 -12.60
CA VAL A 39 2.45 -21.17 -11.19
C VAL A 39 2.93 -22.60 -11.03
N THR A 40 3.85 -22.83 -10.11
CA THR A 40 4.31 -24.17 -9.74
C THR A 40 3.90 -24.44 -8.29
N PHE A 41 3.15 -25.52 -8.08
CA PHE A 41 2.73 -25.97 -6.76
C PHE A 41 3.85 -26.78 -6.07
N LEU A 42 3.67 -27.06 -4.76
CA LEU A 42 4.67 -27.78 -3.96
C LEU A 42 4.96 -29.20 -4.43
N ASP A 43 4.02 -29.84 -5.11
CA ASP A 43 4.18 -31.14 -5.73
C ASP A 43 4.99 -31.12 -7.04
N GLY A 44 5.39 -29.92 -7.49
CA GLY A 44 6.14 -29.69 -8.73
C GLY A 44 5.27 -29.50 -9.97
N MET A 45 3.94 -29.65 -9.88
CA MET A 45 3.05 -29.41 -11.01
C MET A 45 2.98 -27.93 -11.36
N SER A 46 3.03 -27.64 -12.66
CA SER A 46 3.10 -26.26 -13.17
C SER A 46 1.93 -25.95 -14.11
N TYR A 47 1.30 -24.81 -13.92
CA TYR A 47 0.15 -24.34 -14.70
C TYR A 47 0.39 -22.93 -15.23
N ASN A 48 -0.10 -22.65 -16.44
CA ASN A 48 -0.16 -21.29 -16.93
C ASN A 48 -1.26 -20.54 -16.17
N ALA A 49 -0.96 -19.30 -15.79
CA ALA A 49 -1.91 -18.42 -15.10
C ALA A 49 -2.28 -17.23 -15.97
N LYS A 50 -3.47 -16.67 -15.70
CA LYS A 50 -3.95 -15.41 -16.30
C LYS A 50 -4.16 -14.40 -15.19
N VAL A 51 -3.79 -13.15 -15.44
CA VAL A 51 -4.13 -12.04 -14.54
C VAL A 51 -5.63 -11.79 -14.63
N ILE A 52 -6.32 -11.80 -13.49
CA ILE A 52 -7.75 -11.50 -13.36
C ILE A 52 -7.99 -10.05 -12.99
N GLY A 53 -7.17 -9.51 -12.10
CA GLY A 53 -7.26 -8.12 -11.69
C GLY A 53 -6.04 -7.70 -10.88
N THR A 54 -5.77 -6.40 -10.90
CA THR A 54 -4.63 -5.78 -10.21
C THR A 54 -5.01 -4.48 -9.51
N ASP A 55 -4.31 -4.17 -8.44
CA ASP A 55 -4.33 -2.88 -7.79
C ASP A 55 -2.88 -2.44 -7.47
N PRO A 56 -2.29 -1.60 -8.31
CA PRO A 56 -0.93 -1.10 -8.11
C PRO A 56 -0.76 -0.29 -6.83
N TYR A 57 -1.82 0.35 -6.33
CA TYR A 57 -1.76 1.22 -5.14
C TYR A 57 -1.59 0.44 -3.84
N THR A 58 -2.07 -0.80 -3.78
CA THR A 58 -1.88 -1.70 -2.63
C THR A 58 -0.93 -2.85 -2.94
N ASP A 59 -0.36 -2.85 -4.16
CA ASP A 59 0.52 -3.91 -4.66
C ASP A 59 -0.13 -5.31 -4.61
N LEU A 60 -1.43 -5.39 -4.93
CA LEU A 60 -2.19 -6.63 -4.97
C LEU A 60 -2.51 -7.07 -6.40
N ALA A 61 -2.42 -8.37 -6.65
CA ALA A 61 -2.89 -9.00 -7.88
C ALA A 61 -3.61 -10.30 -7.60
N VAL A 62 -4.60 -10.59 -8.43
CA VAL A 62 -5.26 -11.90 -8.51
C VAL A 62 -4.95 -12.52 -9.85
N ILE A 63 -4.39 -13.72 -9.81
CA ILE A 63 -4.18 -14.55 -10.99
C ILE A 63 -5.05 -15.80 -10.90
N LYS A 64 -5.33 -16.43 -12.01
CA LYS A 64 -6.14 -17.65 -12.08
C LYS A 64 -5.42 -18.77 -12.82
N VAL A 65 -5.43 -19.95 -12.24
CA VAL A 65 -4.98 -21.19 -12.85
C VAL A 65 -6.18 -22.11 -13.11
N ASP A 66 -6.05 -22.95 -14.13
CA ASP A 66 -6.95 -24.07 -14.38
C ASP A 66 -6.24 -25.36 -13.96
N ALA A 67 -6.26 -25.60 -12.66
CA ALA A 67 -5.59 -26.72 -12.00
C ALA A 67 -6.60 -27.72 -11.43
N ASP A 68 -6.16 -28.96 -11.17
CA ASP A 68 -6.97 -29.95 -10.50
C ASP A 68 -7.42 -29.41 -9.12
N PRO A 69 -8.72 -29.47 -8.78
CA PRO A 69 -9.22 -29.01 -7.48
C PRO A 69 -8.52 -29.65 -6.27
N SER A 70 -7.96 -30.85 -6.42
CA SER A 70 -7.19 -31.51 -5.35
C SER A 70 -5.89 -30.79 -4.97
N LEU A 71 -5.39 -29.92 -5.84
CA LEU A 71 -4.20 -29.08 -5.60
C LEU A 71 -4.56 -27.71 -5.00
N LEU A 72 -5.85 -27.34 -5.06
CA LEU A 72 -6.31 -26.03 -4.62
C LEU A 72 -6.68 -26.08 -3.14
N HIS A 73 -5.70 -25.74 -2.30
CA HIS A 73 -5.87 -25.67 -0.85
C HIS A 73 -5.91 -24.20 -0.40
N PRO A 74 -7.11 -23.57 -0.31
CA PRO A 74 -7.25 -22.18 0.12
C PRO A 74 -6.74 -21.99 1.55
N LEU A 75 -5.96 -20.93 1.76
CA LEU A 75 -5.55 -20.51 3.10
C LEU A 75 -6.66 -19.68 3.76
N PRO A 76 -6.94 -19.90 5.05
CA PRO A 76 -7.90 -19.06 5.78
C PRO A 76 -7.33 -17.64 5.95
N ILE A 77 -8.14 -16.64 5.61
CA ILE A 77 -7.79 -15.23 5.82
C ILE A 77 -8.13 -14.86 7.27
N GLY A 78 -7.13 -14.37 8.00
CA GLY A 78 -7.28 -13.84 9.34
C GLY A 78 -7.67 -12.36 9.34
N ASP A 79 -7.93 -11.82 10.50
CA ASP A 79 -8.23 -10.40 10.71
C ASP A 79 -6.99 -9.67 11.23
N SER A 80 -6.37 -8.86 10.35
CA SER A 80 -5.16 -8.10 10.68
C SER A 80 -5.40 -6.96 11.68
N SER A 81 -6.65 -6.56 11.94
CA SER A 81 -6.95 -5.55 12.97
C SER A 81 -6.70 -6.05 14.40
N ASN A 82 -6.62 -7.36 14.57
CA ASN A 82 -6.32 -8.00 15.85
C ASN A 82 -4.82 -8.14 16.13
N LEU A 83 -3.96 -7.84 15.15
CA LEU A 83 -2.52 -7.90 15.32
C LEU A 83 -2.02 -6.84 16.30
N ARG A 84 -1.00 -7.21 17.06
CA ARG A 84 -0.28 -6.33 17.98
C ARG A 84 1.22 -6.41 17.72
N VAL A 85 1.92 -5.33 17.99
CA VAL A 85 3.38 -5.33 18.00
C VAL A 85 3.87 -6.37 19.01
N GLY A 86 4.80 -7.23 18.56
CA GLY A 86 5.29 -8.38 19.33
C GLY A 86 4.61 -9.70 19.01
N ASP A 87 3.49 -9.73 18.27
CA ASP A 87 2.86 -10.99 17.85
C ASP A 87 3.78 -11.79 16.94
N GLN A 88 3.87 -13.10 17.20
CA GLN A 88 4.66 -14.00 16.36
C GLN A 88 3.96 -14.24 15.01
N ILE A 89 4.77 -14.22 13.95
CA ILE A 89 4.32 -14.45 12.57
C ILE A 89 5.33 -15.30 11.81
N ALA A 90 4.88 -15.91 10.72
CA ALA A 90 5.71 -16.66 9.79
C ALA A 90 5.46 -16.18 8.35
N ALA A 91 6.52 -15.89 7.60
CA ALA A 91 6.47 -15.60 6.18
C ALA A 91 6.82 -16.85 5.39
N ILE A 92 6.01 -17.16 4.37
CA ILE A 92 6.28 -18.28 3.45
C ILE A 92 6.52 -17.72 2.06
N GLY A 93 7.46 -18.34 1.34
CA GLY A 93 7.76 -17.97 -0.02
C GLY A 93 8.77 -18.88 -0.70
N ASN A 94 9.29 -18.41 -1.83
CA ASN A 94 10.26 -19.11 -2.65
C ASN A 94 11.51 -18.23 -2.88
N PRO A 95 12.25 -17.85 -1.82
CA PRO A 95 13.42 -17.01 -1.97
C PRO A 95 14.48 -17.74 -2.80
N PHE A 96 15.07 -17.02 -3.75
CA PHE A 96 16.13 -17.55 -4.61
C PHE A 96 15.78 -18.84 -5.39
N GLY A 97 14.48 -19.16 -5.55
CA GLY A 97 14.04 -20.40 -6.20
C GLY A 97 14.05 -21.64 -5.28
N LEU A 98 14.22 -21.45 -3.97
CA LEU A 98 14.16 -22.51 -2.95
C LEU A 98 12.72 -22.67 -2.47
N SER A 99 11.97 -23.54 -3.14
CA SER A 99 10.53 -23.77 -2.89
C SER A 99 10.24 -24.09 -1.42
N GLY A 100 9.18 -23.46 -0.89
CA GLY A 100 8.66 -23.79 0.44
C GLY A 100 9.49 -23.26 1.60
N SER A 101 10.28 -22.22 1.41
CA SER A 101 11.01 -21.59 2.51
C SER A 101 10.06 -20.86 3.45
N MET A 102 10.27 -21.07 4.75
CA MET A 102 9.56 -20.37 5.81
C MET A 102 10.55 -19.60 6.69
N THR A 103 10.24 -18.36 6.97
CA THR A 103 10.96 -17.54 7.96
C THR A 103 9.98 -17.12 9.07
N SER A 104 10.49 -16.87 10.27
CA SER A 104 9.67 -16.43 11.39
C SER A 104 10.24 -15.18 12.02
N GLY A 105 9.36 -14.41 12.64
CA GLY A 105 9.68 -13.18 13.34
C GLY A 105 8.47 -12.67 14.10
N ILE A 106 8.44 -11.37 14.32
CA ILE A 106 7.34 -10.70 15.01
C ILE A 106 6.77 -9.55 14.15
N VAL A 107 5.59 -9.11 14.51
CA VAL A 107 5.07 -7.81 14.09
C VAL A 107 5.90 -6.73 14.77
N SER A 108 6.70 -6.00 14.01
CA SER A 108 7.57 -4.94 14.53
C SER A 108 6.83 -3.60 14.66
N GLN A 109 5.90 -3.32 13.73
CA GLN A 109 5.03 -2.14 13.73
C GLN A 109 3.82 -2.34 12.83
N LEU A 110 2.77 -1.56 13.06
CA LEU A 110 1.52 -1.53 12.30
C LEU A 110 1.24 -0.11 11.81
N GLY A 111 0.45 0.00 10.73
CA GLY A 111 0.00 1.30 10.24
C GLY A 111 1.15 2.17 9.73
N ARG A 112 2.07 1.61 8.96
CA ARG A 112 3.12 2.37 8.29
C ARG A 112 2.75 2.67 6.84
N LEU A 113 3.36 3.74 6.33
CA LEU A 113 3.36 4.05 4.91
C LEU A 113 4.65 3.50 4.32
N LEU A 114 4.55 2.63 3.33
CA LEU A 114 5.70 2.12 2.58
C LEU A 114 5.88 2.96 1.32
N SER A 115 6.92 3.80 1.31
CA SER A 115 7.35 4.52 0.11
C SER A 115 8.27 3.63 -0.70
N THR A 116 7.95 3.41 -1.98
CA THR A 116 8.78 2.62 -2.90
C THR A 116 9.67 3.57 -3.72
N PRO A 117 11.00 3.62 -3.46
CA PRO A 117 11.90 4.43 -4.27
C PRO A 117 11.99 3.89 -5.71
N GLY A 118 11.81 4.75 -6.70
CA GLY A 118 12.09 4.44 -8.12
C GLY A 118 10.95 3.88 -8.96
N THR A 119 9.82 3.55 -8.39
CA THR A 119 8.57 3.32 -9.12
C THR A 119 7.62 4.48 -8.85
N SER A 120 6.83 4.88 -9.84
CA SER A 120 5.90 6.00 -9.76
C SER A 120 5.36 6.24 -8.34
N ALA A 121 5.56 7.41 -7.84
CA ALA A 121 5.11 8.18 -6.67
C ALA A 121 3.98 7.63 -5.75
N PHE A 122 3.84 6.33 -5.58
CA PHE A 122 2.79 5.75 -4.73
C PHE A 122 3.41 5.12 -3.49
N SER A 123 2.84 5.48 -2.36
CA SER A 123 3.14 4.83 -1.10
C SER A 123 2.02 3.83 -0.79
N ILE A 124 2.37 2.62 -0.37
CA ILE A 124 1.40 1.62 0.07
C ILE A 124 1.04 1.93 1.53
N PRO A 125 -0.20 2.32 1.82
CA PRO A 125 -0.59 2.66 3.19
C PRO A 125 -0.87 1.41 4.03
N ASP A 126 -0.79 1.57 5.35
CA ASP A 126 -1.22 0.59 6.34
C ASP A 126 -0.42 -0.71 6.37
N VAL A 127 0.84 -0.73 5.92
CA VAL A 127 1.62 -1.97 5.92
C VAL A 127 1.99 -2.46 7.32
N ILE A 128 2.10 -3.79 7.45
CA ILE A 128 2.66 -4.47 8.61
C ILE A 128 4.18 -4.49 8.44
N GLN A 129 4.92 -4.00 9.43
CA GLN A 129 6.37 -4.16 9.50
C GLN A 129 6.71 -5.41 10.30
N THR A 130 7.72 -6.17 9.84
CA THR A 130 8.20 -7.41 10.49
C THR A 130 9.71 -7.52 10.41
N ASP A 131 10.30 -8.26 11.34
CA ASP A 131 11.69 -8.73 11.30
C ASP A 131 11.83 -10.18 10.78
N ALA A 132 10.72 -10.84 10.42
CA ALA A 132 10.79 -12.08 9.64
C ALA A 132 11.53 -11.80 8.30
N ALA A 133 12.48 -12.64 7.95
CA ALA A 133 13.31 -12.41 6.77
C ALA A 133 12.49 -12.48 5.49
N ILE A 134 12.25 -11.32 4.87
CA ILE A 134 11.65 -11.18 3.55
C ILE A 134 12.80 -10.94 2.55
N ASN A 135 12.87 -11.75 1.51
CA ASN A 135 13.88 -11.63 0.45
C ASN A 135 13.19 -11.72 -0.92
N PRO A 136 13.86 -11.30 -2.01
CA PRO A 136 13.35 -11.48 -3.37
C PRO A 136 12.91 -12.93 -3.60
N GLY A 137 11.67 -13.11 -4.06
CA GLY A 137 11.01 -14.40 -4.20
C GLY A 137 9.98 -14.70 -3.11
N ASN A 138 10.03 -14.07 -1.92
CA ASN A 138 8.97 -14.14 -0.91
C ASN A 138 7.79 -13.20 -1.23
N SER A 139 8.00 -12.18 -2.07
CA SER A 139 6.96 -11.24 -2.49
C SER A 139 5.77 -12.00 -3.07
N GLY A 140 4.56 -11.67 -2.63
CA GLY A 140 3.31 -12.33 -2.97
C GLY A 140 2.95 -13.53 -2.10
N GLY A 141 3.90 -14.07 -1.35
CA GLY A 141 3.67 -15.15 -0.39
C GLY A 141 2.93 -14.69 0.85
N PRO A 142 2.28 -15.62 1.59
CA PRO A 142 1.51 -15.29 2.78
C PRO A 142 2.39 -14.96 3.97
N LEU A 143 1.95 -13.98 4.77
CA LEU A 143 2.36 -13.77 6.15
C LEU A 143 1.30 -14.39 7.05
N LEU A 144 1.68 -15.36 7.87
CA LEU A 144 0.77 -16.16 8.68
C LEU A 144 0.91 -15.81 10.19
N ASN A 145 -0.21 -15.86 10.90
CA ASN A 145 -0.19 -15.93 12.36
C ASN A 145 0.07 -17.38 12.82
N MET A 146 0.22 -17.57 14.14
CA MET A 146 0.49 -18.89 14.73
C MET A 146 -0.70 -19.87 14.66
N LYS A 147 -1.86 -19.44 14.12
CA LYS A 147 -3.02 -20.30 13.82
C LYS A 147 -3.05 -20.75 12.37
N GLY A 148 -2.04 -20.38 11.56
CA GLY A 148 -1.99 -20.67 10.12
C GLY A 148 -2.93 -19.80 9.27
N GLN A 149 -3.44 -18.69 9.80
CA GLN A 149 -4.27 -17.75 9.06
C GLN A 149 -3.42 -16.67 8.41
N VAL A 150 -3.76 -16.30 7.18
CA VAL A 150 -3.10 -15.21 6.46
C VAL A 150 -3.46 -13.89 7.13
N VAL A 151 -2.46 -13.20 7.68
CA VAL A 151 -2.60 -11.86 8.26
C VAL A 151 -1.98 -10.77 7.37
N GLY A 152 -1.30 -11.17 6.30
CA GLY A 152 -0.78 -10.24 5.29
C GLY A 152 -0.17 -10.96 4.10
N ILE A 153 0.29 -10.16 3.13
CA ILE A 153 1.06 -10.60 1.95
C ILE A 153 2.43 -9.93 2.00
N ASN A 154 3.48 -10.74 1.97
CA ASN A 154 4.86 -10.23 1.91
C ASN A 154 5.04 -9.40 0.64
N THR A 155 5.54 -8.15 0.74
CA THR A 155 5.63 -7.29 -0.44
C THR A 155 7.02 -6.74 -0.69
N ALA A 156 7.68 -6.16 0.30
CA ALA A 156 8.93 -5.45 0.09
C ALA A 156 9.87 -5.56 1.30
N ILE A 157 11.11 -5.15 1.07
CA ILE A 157 12.12 -4.89 2.10
C ILE A 157 12.56 -3.44 2.01
N GLN A 158 12.94 -2.86 3.15
CA GLN A 158 13.68 -1.60 3.17
C GLN A 158 15.17 -1.92 3.29
N SER A 159 15.91 -1.74 2.20
CA SER A 159 17.31 -2.07 2.15
C SER A 159 18.05 -1.21 1.12
N ALA A 160 19.25 -0.78 1.46
CA ALA A 160 20.13 -0.05 0.56
C ALA A 160 20.84 -1.00 -0.43
N THR A 161 20.94 -2.29 -0.12
CA THR A 161 21.66 -3.31 -0.91
C THR A 161 20.75 -4.26 -1.67
N GLY A 162 19.41 -4.19 -1.44
CA GLY A 162 18.44 -5.15 -1.97
C GLY A 162 18.37 -6.47 -1.17
N GLU A 163 19.15 -6.61 -0.09
CA GLU A 163 19.12 -7.75 0.82
C GLU A 163 18.38 -7.40 2.11
N PHE A 164 17.77 -8.38 2.77
CA PHE A 164 17.07 -8.19 4.03
C PHE A 164 18.00 -7.65 5.13
N ALA A 165 17.65 -6.50 5.68
CA ALA A 165 18.39 -5.81 6.74
C ALA A 165 17.61 -5.72 8.07
N GLY A 166 16.72 -6.69 8.34
CA GLY A 166 15.90 -6.70 9.57
C GLY A 166 14.58 -5.94 9.45
N ILE A 167 14.23 -5.45 8.26
CA ILE A 167 12.98 -4.71 8.03
C ILE A 167 12.29 -5.25 6.78
N GLY A 168 11.17 -5.94 6.98
CA GLY A 168 10.28 -6.42 5.94
C GLY A 168 8.90 -5.81 6.09
N PHE A 169 8.11 -5.83 5.01
CA PHE A 169 6.75 -5.30 4.98
C PHE A 169 5.77 -6.28 4.36
N ALA A 170 4.53 -6.21 4.82
CA ALA A 170 3.42 -6.97 4.26
C ALA A 170 2.15 -6.12 4.17
N VAL A 171 1.37 -6.34 3.11
CA VAL A 171 0.03 -5.76 2.95
C VAL A 171 -0.93 -6.50 3.87
N PRO A 172 -1.75 -5.82 4.72
CA PRO A 172 -2.61 -6.46 5.70
C PRO A 172 -3.72 -7.31 5.09
N SER A 173 -4.15 -8.36 5.80
CA SER A 173 -5.24 -9.23 5.35
C SER A 173 -6.59 -8.53 5.22
N ASN A 174 -6.86 -7.47 5.99
CA ASN A 174 -8.09 -6.70 5.84
C ASN A 174 -8.13 -5.95 4.50
N THR A 175 -6.97 -5.51 3.99
CA THR A 175 -6.85 -4.97 2.62
C THR A 175 -7.15 -6.04 1.58
N ILE A 176 -6.66 -7.28 1.78
CA ILE A 176 -6.98 -8.42 0.92
C ILE A 176 -8.50 -8.64 0.88
N SER A 177 -9.14 -8.76 2.05
CA SER A 177 -10.57 -9.01 2.19
C SER A 177 -11.44 -7.92 1.55
N LYS A 178 -10.97 -6.67 1.54
CA LYS A 178 -11.65 -5.53 0.92
C LYS A 178 -11.49 -5.51 -0.59
N ILE A 179 -10.30 -5.77 -1.11
CA ILE A 179 -9.93 -5.51 -2.51
C ILE A 179 -10.08 -6.74 -3.39
N VAL A 180 -9.62 -7.92 -2.96
CA VAL A 180 -9.58 -9.13 -3.79
C VAL A 180 -10.93 -9.52 -4.39
N PRO A 181 -12.06 -9.51 -3.65
CA PRO A 181 -13.37 -9.81 -4.25
C PRO A 181 -13.74 -8.86 -5.41
N VAL A 182 -13.33 -7.59 -5.32
CA VAL A 182 -13.56 -6.59 -6.37
C VAL A 182 -12.65 -6.87 -7.56
N LEU A 183 -11.37 -7.21 -7.34
CA LEU A 183 -10.44 -7.59 -8.42
C LEU A 183 -10.94 -8.82 -9.19
N ILE A 184 -11.49 -9.83 -8.50
CA ILE A 184 -12.07 -11.01 -9.13
C ILE A 184 -13.27 -10.64 -10.00
N LYS A 185 -14.11 -9.73 -9.54
CA LYS A 185 -15.36 -9.36 -10.22
C LYS A 185 -15.18 -8.32 -11.32
N GLU A 186 -14.33 -7.30 -11.07
CA GLU A 186 -14.25 -6.08 -11.88
C GLU A 186 -12.89 -5.86 -12.55
N GLY A 187 -11.88 -6.68 -12.20
CA GLY A 187 -10.52 -6.60 -12.74
C GLY A 187 -9.67 -5.46 -12.17
N LYS A 188 -10.28 -4.49 -11.50
CA LYS A 188 -9.59 -3.34 -10.88
C LYS A 188 -10.32 -2.89 -9.62
N TYR A 189 -9.59 -2.25 -8.71
CA TYR A 189 -10.15 -1.58 -7.54
C TYR A 189 -10.06 -0.06 -7.71
N LYS A 190 -11.13 0.64 -7.36
CA LYS A 190 -11.19 2.10 -7.42
C LYS A 190 -10.72 2.67 -6.10
N GLN A 191 -9.52 3.24 -6.09
CA GLN A 191 -8.96 3.82 -4.88
C GLN A 191 -9.59 5.18 -4.57
N PRO A 192 -10.05 5.43 -3.32
CA PRO A 192 -10.57 6.73 -2.92
C PRO A 192 -9.43 7.76 -2.87
N TRP A 193 -9.73 8.97 -3.33
CA TRP A 193 -8.74 10.02 -3.51
C TRP A 193 -9.28 11.39 -3.12
N LEU A 194 -8.40 12.24 -2.54
CA LEU A 194 -8.68 13.62 -2.17
C LEU A 194 -8.23 14.62 -3.23
N GLY A 195 -7.08 14.36 -3.83
CA GLY A 195 -6.44 15.27 -4.78
C GLY A 195 -5.60 16.35 -4.14
N ILE A 196 -4.87 16.01 -3.10
CA ILE A 196 -3.92 16.90 -2.42
C ILE A 196 -2.52 16.29 -2.40
N SER A 197 -1.52 17.16 -2.32
CA SER A 197 -0.17 16.83 -1.86
C SER A 197 0.32 17.89 -0.89
N GLY A 198 1.30 17.54 -0.06
CA GLY A 198 1.76 18.47 0.96
C GLY A 198 2.89 17.91 1.79
N THR A 199 3.05 18.44 2.99
CA THR A 199 4.13 18.08 3.90
C THR A 199 3.62 17.92 5.32
N ASP A 200 4.24 17.01 6.06
CA ASP A 200 4.06 16.88 7.51
C ASP A 200 4.67 18.09 8.20
N ILE A 201 4.12 18.45 9.36
CA ILE A 201 4.53 19.63 10.11
C ILE A 201 5.71 19.25 10.98
N ASP A 202 6.86 19.83 10.70
CA ASP A 202 8.04 19.80 11.57
C ASP A 202 8.04 20.97 12.57
N PRO A 203 8.96 21.03 13.55
CA PRO A 203 9.00 22.11 14.53
C PRO A 203 9.18 23.50 13.93
N ASP A 204 9.97 23.63 12.85
CA ASP A 204 10.23 24.92 12.21
C ASP A 204 8.99 25.41 11.48
N LEU A 205 8.32 24.51 10.75
CA LEU A 205 7.06 24.81 10.08
C LEU A 205 5.95 25.14 11.10
N ALA A 206 5.88 24.44 12.23
CA ALA A 206 4.94 24.75 13.30
C ALA A 206 5.14 26.18 13.83
N ASN A 207 6.40 26.59 14.07
CA ASN A 207 6.73 27.95 14.48
C ASN A 207 6.34 28.99 13.43
N ILE A 208 6.57 28.69 12.13
CA ILE A 208 6.20 29.59 11.03
C ILE A 208 4.69 29.81 10.97
N LEU A 209 3.94 28.71 11.17
CA LEU A 209 2.47 28.69 11.11
C LEU A 209 1.80 29.11 12.43
N GLY A 210 2.58 29.40 13.50
CA GLY A 210 2.04 29.77 14.80
C GLY A 210 1.30 28.64 15.52
N LEU A 211 1.61 27.38 15.19
CA LEU A 211 0.98 26.19 15.79
C LEU A 211 1.63 25.88 17.15
N GLN A 212 0.85 25.30 18.06
CA GLN A 212 1.32 24.90 19.40
C GLN A 212 2.09 23.58 19.40
N ASP A 213 1.86 22.74 18.39
CA ASP A 213 2.50 21.43 18.21
C ASP A 213 2.75 21.12 16.73
N THR A 214 3.32 19.94 16.44
CA THR A 214 3.67 19.49 15.09
C THR A 214 2.58 18.56 14.49
N LYS A 215 1.35 18.63 14.99
CA LYS A 215 0.25 17.85 14.44
C LYS A 215 -0.39 18.54 13.26
N GLY A 216 -0.84 17.72 12.31
CA GLY A 216 -1.52 18.18 11.12
C GLY A 216 -0.74 17.86 9.84
N PHE A 217 -1.35 18.17 8.73
CA PHE A 217 -0.77 18.03 7.39
C PHE A 217 -1.00 19.29 6.59
N LEU A 218 0.07 19.98 6.20
CA LEU A 218 -0.01 21.18 5.38
C LEU A 218 -0.23 20.84 3.92
N VAL A 219 -1.33 21.29 3.34
CA VAL A 219 -1.63 21.16 1.92
C VAL A 219 -0.77 22.12 1.12
N VAL A 220 0.12 21.58 0.29
CA VAL A 220 0.98 22.35 -0.61
C VAL A 220 0.34 22.51 -1.98
N THR A 221 -0.24 21.43 -2.50
CA THR A 221 -0.88 21.44 -3.82
C THR A 221 -2.28 20.85 -3.72
N VAL A 222 -3.23 21.52 -4.36
CA VAL A 222 -4.57 20.99 -4.65
C VAL A 222 -4.62 20.68 -6.14
N VAL A 223 -4.94 19.41 -6.48
CA VAL A 223 -4.99 18.96 -7.87
C VAL A 223 -6.25 19.50 -8.53
N LYS A 224 -6.11 20.01 -9.74
CA LYS A 224 -7.24 20.53 -10.54
C LYS A 224 -8.31 19.45 -10.76
N ASP A 225 -9.56 19.84 -10.72
CA ASP A 225 -10.75 19.00 -10.88
C ASP A 225 -10.91 17.89 -9.80
N SER A 226 -10.12 17.96 -8.72
CA SER A 226 -10.16 17.01 -7.61
C SER A 226 -11.28 17.28 -6.61
N PRO A 227 -11.63 16.31 -5.74
CA PRO A 227 -12.52 16.52 -4.60
C PRO A 227 -12.12 17.69 -3.71
N ALA A 228 -10.83 17.85 -3.43
CA ALA A 228 -10.29 18.93 -2.62
C ALA A 228 -10.53 20.31 -3.27
N GLU A 229 -10.27 20.45 -4.57
CA GLU A 229 -10.54 21.69 -5.29
C GLU A 229 -12.04 22.01 -5.30
N LYS A 230 -12.90 21.03 -5.60
CA LYS A 230 -14.35 21.18 -5.59
C LYS A 230 -14.91 21.61 -4.22
N ALA A 231 -14.26 21.17 -3.14
CA ALA A 231 -14.60 21.60 -1.79
C ALA A 231 -14.03 22.97 -1.42
N GLY A 232 -13.22 23.59 -2.28
CA GLY A 232 -12.60 24.90 -2.03
C GLY A 232 -11.40 24.85 -1.09
N MET A 233 -10.64 23.75 -1.06
CA MET A 233 -9.38 23.67 -0.33
C MET A 233 -8.29 24.50 -1.02
N HIS A 234 -7.38 25.03 -0.22
CA HIS A 234 -6.29 25.88 -0.69
C HIS A 234 -4.94 25.19 -0.50
N GLY A 235 -4.13 25.20 -1.57
CA GLY A 235 -2.71 24.88 -1.49
C GLY A 235 -1.87 26.07 -1.05
N SER A 236 -0.58 25.83 -0.87
CA SER A 236 0.38 26.89 -0.50
C SER A 236 0.42 27.99 -1.54
N SER A 237 0.44 29.23 -1.07
CA SER A 237 0.49 30.46 -1.89
C SER A 237 1.84 31.19 -1.81
N GLU A 238 2.66 30.87 -0.81
CA GLU A 238 3.90 31.58 -0.49
C GLU A 238 5.03 30.61 -0.19
N THR A 239 6.27 31.11 -0.34
CA THR A 239 7.48 30.41 0.08
C THR A 239 8.23 31.26 1.09
N LYS A 240 8.53 30.71 2.26
CA LYS A 240 9.34 31.35 3.29
C LYS A 240 10.67 30.61 3.44
N GLU A 241 11.78 31.33 3.49
CA GLU A 241 13.10 30.75 3.72
C GLU A 241 13.57 31.01 5.15
N ILE A 242 13.96 29.96 5.86
CA ILE A 242 14.53 30.02 7.21
C ILE A 242 15.77 29.12 7.22
N ASP A 243 16.90 29.66 7.64
CA ASP A 243 18.18 28.96 7.75
C ASP A 243 18.59 28.22 6.45
N GLY A 244 18.24 28.81 5.29
CA GLY A 244 18.53 28.24 3.96
C GLY A 244 17.54 27.15 3.52
N ILE A 245 16.53 26.82 4.32
CA ILE A 245 15.48 25.86 3.98
C ILE A 245 14.23 26.61 3.52
N LYS A 246 13.66 26.19 2.40
CA LYS A 246 12.44 26.79 1.83
C LYS A 246 11.20 26.01 2.27
N TYR A 247 10.30 26.71 2.96
CA TYR A 247 9.02 26.21 3.39
C TYR A 247 7.90 26.77 2.50
N GLN A 248 7.04 25.89 2.00
CA GLN A 248 5.80 26.29 1.35
C GLN A 248 4.77 26.59 2.43
N ILE A 249 4.11 27.76 2.39
CA ILE A 249 3.14 28.21 3.42
C ILE A 249 1.90 28.82 2.78
N GLY A 250 0.88 29.12 3.61
CA GLY A 250 -0.38 29.75 3.16
C GLY A 250 -1.44 28.74 2.65
N GLY A 251 -1.14 27.45 2.71
CA GLY A 251 -2.13 26.41 2.43
C GLY A 251 -2.91 26.00 3.68
N ASP A 252 -3.96 25.23 3.48
CA ASP A 252 -4.76 24.65 4.57
C ASP A 252 -3.95 23.64 5.37
N VAL A 253 -4.12 23.64 6.71
CA VAL A 253 -3.58 22.60 7.56
C VAL A 253 -4.71 21.65 7.97
N ILE A 254 -4.66 20.38 7.54
CA ILE A 254 -5.64 19.37 7.93
C ILE A 254 -5.33 18.92 9.35
N LEU A 255 -6.29 19.09 10.26
CA LEU A 255 -6.18 18.75 11.68
C LEU A 255 -6.87 17.44 12.02
N SER A 256 -8.02 17.15 11.38
CA SER A 256 -8.75 15.90 11.56
C SER A 256 -9.49 15.47 10.29
N ILE A 257 -9.80 14.18 10.21
CA ILE A 257 -10.64 13.56 9.19
C ILE A 257 -11.72 12.71 9.88
N ASP A 258 -13.01 13.04 9.65
CA ASP A 258 -14.17 12.40 10.31
C ASP A 258 -13.95 12.26 11.84
N HIS A 259 -13.53 13.36 12.48
CA HIS A 259 -13.23 13.45 13.92
C HIS A 259 -12.04 12.60 14.42
N LYS A 260 -11.22 12.07 13.52
CA LYS A 260 -9.95 11.40 13.87
C LYS A 260 -8.80 12.38 13.65
N ASP A 261 -7.99 12.56 14.67
CA ASP A 261 -6.84 13.47 14.61
C ASP A 261 -5.88 13.07 13.48
N VAL A 262 -5.44 14.05 12.72
CA VAL A 262 -4.39 13.94 11.71
C VAL A 262 -3.11 14.51 12.29
N ARG A 263 -2.10 13.67 12.44
CA ARG A 263 -0.76 14.08 12.89
C ARG A 263 0.18 14.25 11.69
N LYS A 264 -0.09 13.49 10.60
CA LYS A 264 0.71 13.44 9.39
C LYS A 264 -0.07 12.79 8.25
N ILE A 265 0.48 12.77 7.04
CA ILE A 265 -0.16 12.18 5.86
C ILE A 265 -0.53 10.70 6.04
N ASP A 266 0.27 9.94 6.79
CA ASP A 266 -0.01 8.51 7.04
C ASP A 266 -1.41 8.32 7.62
N ASP A 267 -1.82 9.16 8.59
CA ASP A 267 -3.11 9.04 9.26
C ASP A 267 -4.28 9.20 8.25
N ILE A 268 -4.15 10.11 7.29
CA ILE A 268 -5.13 10.32 6.22
C ILE A 268 -5.19 9.10 5.30
N LEU A 269 -4.04 8.65 4.78
CA LEU A 269 -3.99 7.58 3.80
C LEU A 269 -4.44 6.24 4.39
N ILE A 270 -4.04 5.94 5.62
CA ILE A 270 -4.47 4.73 6.36
C ILE A 270 -5.98 4.78 6.61
N TYR A 271 -6.51 5.93 7.03
CA TYR A 271 -7.94 6.08 7.25
C TYR A 271 -8.74 5.84 5.96
N LEU A 272 -8.34 6.44 4.85
CA LEU A 272 -8.99 6.21 3.56
C LEU A 272 -8.91 4.74 3.15
N GLN A 273 -7.75 4.11 3.32
CA GLN A 273 -7.54 2.70 2.96
C GLN A 273 -8.42 1.76 3.78
N ARG A 274 -8.53 1.99 5.09
CA ARG A 274 -9.30 1.13 5.99
C ARG A 274 -10.80 1.34 5.88
N GLU A 275 -11.24 2.60 5.91
CA GLU A 275 -12.63 2.95 6.24
C GLU A 275 -13.43 3.48 5.05
N LYS A 276 -12.79 3.88 3.96
CA LYS A 276 -13.45 4.62 2.89
C LYS A 276 -13.39 3.94 1.53
N LYS A 277 -14.33 4.32 0.67
CA LYS A 277 -14.40 3.94 -0.75
C LYS A 277 -14.80 5.16 -1.59
N VAL A 278 -14.69 5.02 -2.90
CA VAL A 278 -15.15 6.04 -3.86
C VAL A 278 -16.66 6.29 -3.67
N GLY A 279 -17.03 7.56 -3.62
CA GLY A 279 -18.40 8.03 -3.39
C GLY A 279 -18.75 8.30 -1.93
N ASP A 280 -17.89 7.91 -0.97
CA ASP A 280 -18.11 8.25 0.43
C ASP A 280 -17.84 9.74 0.68
N THR A 281 -18.64 10.34 1.55
CA THR A 281 -18.39 11.68 2.08
C THR A 281 -17.46 11.62 3.27
N ILE A 282 -16.55 12.58 3.36
CA ILE A 282 -15.70 12.81 4.53
C ILE A 282 -15.80 14.26 4.98
N THR A 283 -15.55 14.48 6.25
CA THR A 283 -15.42 15.80 6.86
C THR A 283 -13.96 16.03 7.26
N LEU A 284 -13.35 17.09 6.72
CA LEU A 284 -12.02 17.54 7.13
C LEU A 284 -12.18 18.77 8.04
N GLU A 285 -11.56 18.74 9.20
CA GLU A 285 -11.32 19.93 10.00
C GLU A 285 -9.99 20.52 9.58
N ILE A 286 -9.98 21.76 9.14
CA ILE A 286 -8.78 22.43 8.66
C ILE A 286 -8.56 23.74 9.41
N LEU A 287 -7.30 24.14 9.56
CA LEU A 287 -6.89 25.47 9.96
C LEU A 287 -6.56 26.30 8.71
N ARG A 288 -7.23 27.42 8.54
CA ARG A 288 -7.01 28.42 7.49
C ARG A 288 -7.04 29.81 8.11
N GLU A 289 -5.98 30.59 7.95
CA GLU A 289 -5.88 31.98 8.46
C GLU A 289 -6.30 32.10 9.94
N ASP A 290 -5.72 31.27 10.80
CA ASP A 290 -5.99 31.18 12.24
C ASP A 290 -7.43 30.79 12.62
N ARG A 291 -8.21 30.26 11.67
CA ARG A 291 -9.60 29.80 11.92
C ARG A 291 -9.73 28.33 11.59
N VAL A 292 -10.35 27.61 12.50
CA VAL A 292 -10.72 26.21 12.28
C VAL A 292 -12.07 26.17 11.57
N THR A 293 -12.14 25.43 10.47
CA THR A 293 -13.34 25.29 9.64
C THR A 293 -13.48 23.85 9.15
N ASN A 294 -14.72 23.39 9.02
CA ASN A 294 -15.03 22.05 8.49
C ASN A 294 -15.32 22.12 6.99
N PHE A 295 -14.76 21.17 6.25
CA PHE A 295 -15.00 20.97 4.82
C PHE A 295 -15.54 19.57 4.59
N GLU A 296 -16.68 19.49 3.91
CA GLU A 296 -17.23 18.22 3.44
C GLU A 296 -16.83 18.01 1.98
N LEU A 297 -16.37 16.82 1.64
CA LEU A 297 -16.05 16.44 0.28
C LEU A 297 -16.39 14.97 -0.01
N ILE A 298 -16.73 14.69 -1.25
CA ILE A 298 -17.04 13.35 -1.74
C ILE A 298 -15.79 12.79 -2.39
N LEU A 299 -15.36 11.61 -1.95
CA LEU A 299 -14.18 10.93 -2.48
C LEU A 299 -14.43 10.45 -3.92
N GLU A 300 -13.50 10.70 -4.81
CA GLU A 300 -13.53 10.25 -6.20
C GLU A 300 -12.47 9.15 -6.45
N GLU A 301 -12.56 8.50 -7.63
CA GLU A 301 -11.56 7.52 -8.06
C GLU A 301 -10.22 8.24 -8.32
N ARG A 302 -9.14 7.70 -7.76
CA ARG A 302 -7.78 8.19 -8.02
C ARG A 302 -7.45 8.02 -9.51
N PRO A 303 -7.08 9.09 -10.23
CA PRO A 303 -6.69 8.99 -11.63
C PRO A 303 -5.45 8.10 -11.82
N SER A 304 -5.46 7.24 -12.84
CA SER A 304 -4.33 6.33 -13.14
C SER A 304 -3.04 7.03 -13.57
N ASN A 305 -3.08 8.34 -13.91
CA ASN A 305 -1.95 9.12 -14.43
C ASN A 305 -1.58 10.32 -13.55
N THR A 306 -1.90 10.34 -12.27
CA THR A 306 -1.39 11.38 -11.38
C THR A 306 0.08 11.15 -11.10
N GLN A 307 0.97 11.74 -11.92
CA GLN A 307 2.26 12.18 -11.41
C GLN A 307 2.00 13.33 -10.41
N PRO A 308 2.71 13.34 -9.26
CA PRO A 308 2.60 14.42 -8.30
C PRO A 308 3.06 15.76 -8.90
#